data_3b3365a0bcde0d42a873e487520d37ba
#
_entry.id   3b3365a0bcde0d42a873e487520d37ba
#
_cell.length_a   1.000
_cell.length_b   1.000
_cell.length_c   1.000
_cell.angle_alpha   90.00
_cell.angle_beta   90.00
_cell.angle_gamma   90.00
#
_symmetry.space_group_name_H-M   'P 1'
#
loop_
_entity.id
_entity.type
_entity.pdbx_description
1 polymer ?
#
loop_
_entity_poly.entity_id
_entity_poly.type
_entity_poly.pdbx_seq_one_letter_code
_entity_poly.pdbx_strand_id
1 'polypeptide(L)'
;MSTALAFAITVVLTLTLRPLAGRLCITDKPGGRKQHIGEIPLVGGIAMFVGILVATMTAVQTTGRWTLLLPAALLVTVGILDDRYRVGVSVRLAAQTCAALMMMIGGGLYLRDIGDPFGTGLLGLGFLAIPASVLVALSVINAFNFIDGIHGLAASMALIALTAGGLATGLRRLRQEDSRRGEWG
;
A
#
# COMPACT_ATOMS: atom_id res chain seq x y z
N MET A 1 -5.55 -11.72 14.70
CA MET A 1 -6.13 -10.65 15.56
C MET A 1 -5.82 -9.24 15.05
N SER A 2 -4.58 -8.93 14.68
CA SER A 2 -4.20 -7.58 14.20
C SER A 2 -4.94 -7.10 12.94
N THR A 3 -5.21 -7.98 11.97
CA THR A 3 -5.92 -7.62 10.73
C THR A 3 -7.39 -7.24 10.98
N ALA A 4 -8.08 -8.00 11.83
CA ALA A 4 -9.48 -7.70 12.22
C ALA A 4 -9.56 -6.39 13.01
N LEU A 5 -8.56 -6.11 13.86
CA LEU A 5 -8.45 -4.86 14.61
C LEU A 5 -8.23 -3.68 13.65
N ALA A 6 -7.30 -3.79 12.67
CA ALA A 6 -7.09 -2.76 11.67
C ALA A 6 -8.36 -2.46 10.88
N PHE A 7 -9.07 -3.50 10.45
CA PHE A 7 -10.33 -3.36 9.73
C PHE A 7 -11.39 -2.66 10.58
N ALA A 8 -11.60 -3.11 11.82
CA ALA A 8 -12.61 -2.52 12.72
C ALA A 8 -12.32 -1.03 12.98
N ILE A 9 -11.06 -0.67 13.27
CA ILE A 9 -10.66 0.73 13.49
C ILE A 9 -10.88 1.56 12.23
N THR A 10 -10.47 1.04 11.06
CA THR A 10 -10.67 1.74 9.78
C THR A 10 -12.13 2.01 9.51
N VAL A 11 -13.02 1.03 9.72
CA VAL A 11 -14.47 1.19 9.53
C VAL A 11 -15.02 2.24 10.49
N VAL A 12 -14.73 2.12 11.79
CA VAL A 12 -15.19 3.06 12.81
C VAL A 12 -14.71 4.49 12.50
N LEU A 13 -13.42 4.67 12.19
CA LEU A 13 -12.88 5.98 11.85
C LEU A 13 -13.50 6.55 10.57
N THR A 14 -13.70 5.73 9.55
CA THR A 14 -14.34 6.20 8.31
C THR A 14 -15.76 6.68 8.57
N LEU A 15 -16.54 5.93 9.35
CA LEU A 15 -17.93 6.30 9.68
C LEU A 15 -17.99 7.56 10.56
N THR A 16 -17.06 7.72 11.50
CA THR A 16 -17.03 8.88 12.42
C THR A 16 -16.45 10.13 11.78
N LEU A 17 -15.42 10.00 10.92
CA LEU A 17 -14.78 11.13 10.26
C LEU A 17 -15.57 11.65 9.04
N ARG A 18 -16.36 10.79 8.40
CA ARG A 18 -17.14 11.16 7.22
C ARG A 18 -18.05 12.38 7.46
N PRO A 19 -18.87 12.45 8.52
CA PRO A 19 -19.69 13.62 8.79
C PRO A 19 -18.88 14.87 9.23
N LEU A 20 -17.65 14.67 9.77
CA LEU A 20 -16.77 15.77 10.18
C LEU A 20 -15.94 16.34 9.02
N ALA A 21 -15.79 15.60 7.92
CA ALA A 21 -14.92 15.97 6.81
C ALA A 21 -15.27 17.36 6.21
N GLY A 22 -16.56 17.68 6.12
CA GLY A 22 -17.01 19.00 5.68
C GLY A 22 -16.57 20.14 6.61
N ARG A 23 -16.55 19.91 7.94
CA ARG A 23 -16.10 20.89 8.94
C ARG A 23 -14.57 21.03 8.96
N LEU A 24 -13.85 19.97 8.63
CA LEU A 24 -12.39 19.95 8.60
C LEU A 24 -11.81 20.41 7.24
N CYS A 25 -12.67 20.78 6.30
CA CYS A 25 -12.28 21.13 4.92
C CYS A 25 -11.45 20.02 4.24
N ILE A 26 -11.73 18.75 4.56
CA ILE A 26 -11.12 17.55 3.98
C ILE A 26 -12.14 16.91 3.03
N THR A 27 -12.66 17.72 2.11
CA THR A 27 -13.63 17.31 1.09
C THR A 27 -13.12 17.70 -0.29
N ASP A 28 -13.28 16.81 -1.26
CA ASP A 28 -13.06 17.14 -2.66
C ASP A 28 -14.30 17.88 -3.20
N LYS A 29 -14.11 19.11 -3.65
CA LYS A 29 -15.18 19.92 -4.22
C LYS A 29 -15.27 19.66 -5.73
N PRO A 30 -16.49 19.47 -6.27
CA PRO A 30 -16.67 19.33 -7.70
C PRO A 30 -16.16 20.57 -8.44
N GLY A 31 -15.27 20.37 -9.41
CA GLY A 31 -14.71 21.46 -10.21
C GLY A 31 -13.86 20.94 -11.38
N GLY A 32 -13.99 21.55 -12.56
CA GLY A 32 -13.23 21.20 -13.76
C GLY A 32 -13.61 19.84 -14.37
N ARG A 33 -12.66 18.90 -14.41
CA ARG A 33 -12.85 17.55 -15.01
C ARG A 33 -13.62 16.56 -14.12
N LYS A 34 -13.87 16.87 -12.85
CA LYS A 34 -14.52 15.96 -11.91
C LYS A 34 -16.04 16.12 -11.97
N GLN A 35 -16.71 15.07 -12.45
CA GLN A 35 -18.18 15.02 -12.64
C GLN A 35 -18.87 14.26 -11.50
N HIS A 36 -18.64 14.63 -10.24
CA HIS A 36 -19.45 14.06 -9.16
C HIS A 36 -20.41 15.13 -8.60
N ILE A 37 -21.59 14.67 -8.24
CA ILE A 37 -22.60 15.47 -7.57
C ILE A 37 -22.35 15.36 -6.06
N GLY A 38 -21.82 16.44 -5.45
CA GLY A 38 -21.57 16.53 -4.01
C GLY A 38 -20.10 16.55 -3.61
N GLU A 39 -19.85 16.87 -2.33
CA GLU A 39 -18.51 16.85 -1.72
C GLU A 39 -18.15 15.43 -1.28
N ILE A 40 -17.00 14.90 -1.71
CA ILE A 40 -16.53 13.57 -1.32
C ILE A 40 -15.55 13.71 -0.16
N PRO A 41 -15.80 13.07 1.00
CA PRO A 41 -14.89 13.08 2.13
C PRO A 41 -13.59 12.32 1.83
N LEU A 42 -12.44 12.96 1.97
CA LEU A 42 -11.11 12.40 1.73
C LEU A 42 -10.50 11.77 3.00
N VAL A 43 -11.34 11.09 3.79
CA VAL A 43 -10.92 10.54 5.10
C VAL A 43 -10.48 9.08 5.04
N GLY A 44 -10.69 8.40 3.91
CA GLY A 44 -10.40 6.96 3.77
C GLY A 44 -8.95 6.60 4.01
N GLY A 45 -8.02 7.32 3.37
CA GLY A 45 -6.58 7.09 3.53
C GLY A 45 -6.09 7.31 4.96
N ILE A 46 -6.60 8.34 5.64
CA ILE A 46 -6.28 8.62 7.04
C ILE A 46 -6.79 7.48 7.93
N ALA A 47 -8.04 7.06 7.75
CA ALA A 47 -8.65 5.99 8.54
C ALA A 47 -7.91 4.66 8.37
N MET A 48 -7.54 4.31 7.13
CA MET A 48 -6.73 3.11 6.84
C MET A 48 -5.35 3.18 7.49
N PHE A 49 -4.66 4.30 7.38
CA PHE A 49 -3.34 4.48 7.99
C PHE A 49 -3.39 4.33 9.51
N VAL A 50 -4.34 4.98 10.17
CA VAL A 50 -4.51 4.87 11.63
C VAL A 50 -4.87 3.44 12.03
N GLY A 51 -5.74 2.76 11.29
CA GLY A 51 -6.07 1.35 11.52
C GLY A 51 -4.85 0.44 11.45
N ILE A 52 -4.01 0.61 10.41
CA ILE A 52 -2.77 -0.15 10.24
C ILE A 52 -1.76 0.21 11.35
N LEU A 53 -1.62 1.49 11.67
CA LEU A 53 -0.72 1.97 12.72
C LEU A 53 -1.05 1.32 14.06
N VAL A 54 -2.30 1.40 14.52
CA VAL A 54 -2.72 0.83 15.80
C VAL A 54 -2.57 -0.69 15.80
N ALA A 55 -2.99 -1.37 14.73
CA ALA A 55 -2.85 -2.81 14.63
C ALA A 55 -1.38 -3.27 14.64
N THR A 56 -0.50 -2.50 14.01
CA THR A 56 0.94 -2.79 14.00
C THR A 56 1.58 -2.51 15.36
N MET A 57 1.13 -1.47 16.08
CA MET A 57 1.64 -1.15 17.42
C MET A 57 1.20 -2.18 18.47
N THR A 58 0.02 -2.78 18.31
CA THR A 58 -0.50 -3.82 19.21
C THR A 58 0.00 -5.23 18.89
N ALA A 59 0.63 -5.45 17.74
CA ALA A 59 1.20 -6.74 17.38
C ALA A 59 2.47 -7.05 18.21
N VAL A 60 2.55 -8.28 18.73
CA VAL A 60 3.61 -8.72 19.68
C VAL A 60 4.99 -8.77 19.04
N GLN A 61 5.09 -9.07 17.75
CA GLN A 61 6.34 -9.16 17.01
C GLN A 61 6.34 -8.25 15.79
N THR A 62 7.09 -7.17 15.85
CA THR A 62 7.21 -6.22 14.74
C THR A 62 8.60 -5.62 14.64
N THR A 63 9.60 -6.50 14.54
CA THR A 63 10.92 -6.05 14.07
C THR A 63 10.75 -5.41 12.70
N GLY A 64 11.22 -4.19 12.51
CA GLY A 64 11.08 -3.49 11.23
C GLY A 64 9.73 -2.79 10.97
N ARG A 65 8.85 -2.64 11.99
CA ARG A 65 7.58 -1.91 11.84
C ARG A 65 7.72 -0.52 11.23
N TRP A 66 8.77 0.18 11.60
CA TRP A 66 9.04 1.53 11.14
C TRP A 66 9.39 1.61 9.66
N THR A 67 9.94 0.52 9.07
CA THR A 67 10.27 0.46 7.65
C THR A 67 9.03 0.46 6.75
N LEU A 68 7.86 0.13 7.29
CA LEU A 68 6.57 0.23 6.60
C LEU A 68 5.79 1.47 7.01
N LEU A 69 5.80 1.81 8.31
CA LEU A 69 4.97 2.90 8.84
C LEU A 69 5.47 4.29 8.43
N LEU A 70 6.79 4.52 8.40
CA LEU A 70 7.34 5.82 8.00
C LEU A 70 7.08 6.14 6.52
N PRO A 71 7.34 5.24 5.55
CA PRO A 71 6.95 5.47 4.16
C PRO A 71 5.45 5.67 3.98
N ALA A 72 4.63 4.89 4.68
CA ALA A 72 3.18 5.03 4.63
C ALA A 72 2.72 6.38 5.18
N ALA A 73 3.29 6.84 6.30
CA ALA A 73 3.01 8.16 6.87
C ALA A 73 3.39 9.29 5.91
N LEU A 74 4.55 9.17 5.23
CA LEU A 74 4.99 10.13 4.21
C LEU A 74 3.97 10.21 3.07
N LEU A 75 3.56 9.05 2.53
CA LEU A 75 2.59 9.00 1.42
C LEU A 75 1.22 9.54 1.81
N VAL A 76 0.72 9.22 3.00
CA VAL A 76 -0.56 9.74 3.50
C VAL A 76 -0.48 11.25 3.71
N THR A 77 0.62 11.75 4.27
CA THR A 77 0.82 13.20 4.48
C THR A 77 0.83 13.95 3.14
N VAL A 78 1.58 13.46 2.16
CA VAL A 78 1.62 14.07 0.83
C VAL A 78 0.28 13.93 0.12
N GLY A 79 -0.45 12.82 0.30
CA GLY A 79 -1.81 12.65 -0.21
C GLY A 79 -2.77 13.69 0.34
N ILE A 80 -2.77 13.93 1.66
CA ILE A 80 -3.59 14.97 2.30
C ILE A 80 -3.24 16.37 1.78
N LEU A 81 -1.94 16.65 1.61
CA LEU A 81 -1.49 17.92 1.05
C LEU A 81 -1.89 18.10 -0.42
N ASP A 82 -1.83 17.02 -1.21
CA ASP A 82 -2.27 17.04 -2.61
C ASP A 82 -3.77 17.30 -2.73
N ASP A 83 -4.57 16.65 -1.92
CA ASP A 83 -6.02 16.85 -1.87
C ASP A 83 -6.40 18.29 -1.50
N ARG A 84 -5.63 18.90 -0.59
CA ARG A 84 -5.91 20.27 -0.10
C ARG A 84 -5.32 21.37 -1.00
N TYR A 85 -4.09 21.19 -1.48
CA TYR A 85 -3.31 22.24 -2.14
C TYR A 85 -3.01 21.96 -3.63
N ARG A 86 -3.44 20.82 -4.16
CA ARG A 86 -3.13 20.36 -5.52
C ARG A 86 -1.62 20.40 -5.80
N VAL A 87 -0.88 19.60 -5.06
CA VAL A 87 0.58 19.53 -5.15
C VAL A 87 1.01 19.10 -6.56
N GLY A 88 2.10 19.68 -7.05
CA GLY A 88 2.61 19.37 -8.38
C GLY A 88 3.04 17.91 -8.53
N VAL A 89 2.93 17.38 -9.74
CA VAL A 89 3.28 15.98 -10.07
C VAL A 89 4.69 15.62 -9.63
N SER A 90 5.65 16.55 -9.80
CA SER A 90 7.05 16.32 -9.40
C SER A 90 7.21 16.06 -7.90
N VAL A 91 6.47 16.79 -7.05
CA VAL A 91 6.53 16.60 -5.59
C VAL A 91 5.92 15.25 -5.20
N ARG A 92 4.82 14.84 -5.83
CA ARG A 92 4.20 13.52 -5.61
C ARG A 92 5.17 12.40 -5.99
N LEU A 93 5.78 12.47 -7.19
CA LEU A 93 6.76 11.49 -7.63
C LEU A 93 7.99 11.43 -6.71
N ALA A 94 8.48 12.58 -6.26
CA ALA A 94 9.60 12.65 -5.33
C ALA A 94 9.27 11.98 -3.99
N ALA A 95 8.08 12.24 -3.44
CA ALA A 95 7.62 11.61 -2.20
C ALA A 95 7.43 10.09 -2.35
N GLN A 96 6.83 9.65 -3.46
CA GLN A 96 6.68 8.23 -3.78
C GLN A 96 8.03 7.52 -3.93
N THR A 97 8.99 8.16 -4.62
CA THR A 97 10.36 7.66 -4.77
C THR A 97 11.05 7.55 -3.40
N CYS A 98 10.95 8.60 -2.58
CA CYS A 98 11.51 8.61 -1.23
C CYS A 98 10.91 7.49 -0.37
N ALA A 99 9.59 7.32 -0.36
CA ALA A 99 8.92 6.27 0.36
C ALA A 99 9.35 4.86 -0.11
N ALA A 100 9.46 4.65 -1.42
CA ALA A 100 9.94 3.40 -2.00
C ALA A 100 11.38 3.10 -1.57
N LEU A 101 12.29 4.07 -1.65
CA LEU A 101 13.66 3.93 -1.20
C LEU A 101 13.78 3.65 0.30
N MET A 102 12.97 4.30 1.14
CA MET A 102 12.91 4.01 2.58
C MET A 102 12.53 2.55 2.85
N MET A 103 11.55 2.01 2.14
CA MET A 103 11.15 0.59 2.26
C MET A 103 12.26 -0.36 1.78
N MET A 104 12.89 -0.04 0.66
CA MET A 104 13.92 -0.89 0.05
C MET A 104 15.20 -0.92 0.88
N ILE A 105 15.70 0.24 1.27
CA ILE A 105 16.95 0.36 2.02
C ILE A 105 16.74 -0.04 3.48
N GLY A 106 15.68 0.45 4.12
CA GLY A 106 15.39 0.18 5.53
C GLY A 106 14.83 -1.22 5.79
N GLY A 107 14.03 -1.77 4.87
CA GLY A 107 13.36 -3.06 4.99
C GLY A 107 13.96 -4.20 4.17
N GLY A 108 14.90 -3.91 3.26
CA GLY A 108 15.42 -4.91 2.32
C GLY A 108 14.35 -5.44 1.34
N LEU A 109 13.25 -4.70 1.16
CA LEU A 109 12.08 -5.07 0.36
C LEU A 109 12.24 -4.59 -1.09
N TYR A 110 13.03 -5.28 -1.88
CA TYR A 110 13.24 -4.99 -3.30
C TYR A 110 13.29 -6.26 -4.14
N LEU A 111 13.02 -6.13 -5.42
CA LEU A 111 13.07 -7.23 -6.39
C LEU A 111 14.54 -7.60 -6.64
N ARG A 112 14.92 -8.84 -6.36
CA ARG A 112 16.28 -9.33 -6.59
C ARG A 112 16.43 -9.98 -7.96
N ASP A 113 15.35 -10.57 -8.43
CA ASP A 113 15.26 -11.25 -9.73
C ASP A 113 13.85 -11.06 -10.32
N ILE A 114 13.69 -11.35 -11.58
CA ILE A 114 12.41 -11.33 -12.30
C ILE A 114 11.89 -12.74 -12.58
N GLY A 115 12.37 -13.74 -11.84
CA GLY A 115 12.02 -15.14 -12.06
C GLY A 115 12.78 -15.77 -13.21
N ASP A 116 12.19 -16.82 -13.79
CA ASP A 116 12.74 -17.57 -14.94
C ASP A 116 11.79 -17.45 -16.15
N PRO A 117 11.78 -16.32 -16.87
CA PRO A 117 10.89 -16.10 -17.99
C PRO A 117 11.26 -16.91 -19.25
N PHE A 118 12.48 -17.44 -19.33
CA PHE A 118 13.00 -18.14 -20.51
C PHE A 118 13.34 -19.61 -20.25
N GLY A 119 13.11 -20.14 -19.04
CA GLY A 119 13.48 -21.51 -18.66
C GLY A 119 14.98 -21.74 -18.52
N THR A 120 15.76 -20.66 -18.40
CA THR A 120 17.25 -20.71 -18.31
C THR A 120 17.77 -20.50 -16.90
N GLY A 121 16.88 -20.36 -15.92
CA GLY A 121 17.18 -20.05 -14.52
C GLY A 121 16.79 -18.64 -14.11
N LEU A 122 16.96 -18.34 -12.81
CA LEU A 122 16.59 -17.04 -12.25
C LEU A 122 17.42 -15.89 -12.87
N LEU A 123 16.72 -14.93 -13.45
CA LEU A 123 17.34 -13.72 -14.01
C LEU A 123 17.51 -12.66 -12.91
N GLY A 124 18.70 -12.60 -12.32
CA GLY A 124 19.03 -11.65 -11.26
C GLY A 124 19.21 -10.23 -11.80
N LEU A 125 18.63 -9.25 -11.10
CA LEU A 125 18.68 -7.83 -11.47
C LEU A 125 19.99 -7.15 -11.06
N GLY A 126 20.79 -7.74 -10.18
CA GLY A 126 22.06 -7.17 -9.74
C GLY A 126 21.93 -5.71 -9.28
N PHE A 127 22.72 -4.81 -9.85
CA PHE A 127 22.70 -3.38 -9.54
C PHE A 127 21.41 -2.67 -9.98
N LEU A 128 20.64 -3.25 -10.90
CA LEU A 128 19.34 -2.72 -11.34
C LEU A 128 18.22 -3.05 -10.37
N ALA A 129 18.44 -3.88 -9.36
CA ALA A 129 17.43 -4.33 -8.42
C ALA A 129 16.66 -3.16 -7.75
N ILE A 130 17.38 -2.16 -7.22
CA ILE A 130 16.77 -1.00 -6.58
C ILE A 130 16.07 -0.08 -7.59
N PRO A 131 16.72 0.37 -8.70
CA PRO A 131 16.05 1.19 -9.70
C PRO A 131 14.81 0.53 -10.31
N ALA A 132 14.87 -0.74 -10.65
CA ALA A 132 13.74 -1.49 -11.17
C ALA A 132 12.59 -1.58 -10.14
N SER A 133 12.92 -1.85 -8.87
CA SER A 133 11.93 -1.89 -7.79
C SER A 133 11.25 -0.55 -7.57
N VAL A 134 12.00 0.57 -7.64
CA VAL A 134 11.42 1.93 -7.56
C VAL A 134 10.45 2.16 -8.72
N LEU A 135 10.84 1.82 -9.95
CA LEU A 135 9.97 1.98 -11.11
C LEU A 135 8.68 1.16 -10.99
N VAL A 136 8.78 -0.09 -10.52
CA VAL A 136 7.61 -0.95 -10.28
C VAL A 136 6.73 -0.34 -9.19
N ALA A 137 7.29 0.10 -8.08
CA ALA A 137 6.53 0.72 -6.99
C ALA A 137 5.79 1.98 -7.46
N LEU A 138 6.48 2.88 -8.18
CA LEU A 138 5.88 4.08 -8.76
C LEU A 138 4.77 3.74 -9.76
N SER A 139 4.99 2.74 -10.62
CA SER A 139 3.99 2.29 -11.59
C SER A 139 2.73 1.78 -10.90
N VAL A 140 2.88 0.95 -9.86
CA VAL A 140 1.76 0.41 -9.09
C VAL A 140 1.00 1.51 -8.36
N ILE A 141 1.70 2.41 -7.65
CA ILE A 141 1.07 3.52 -6.92
C ILE A 141 0.26 4.41 -7.88
N ASN A 142 0.85 4.77 -9.03
CA ASN A 142 0.16 5.63 -9.99
C ASN A 142 -0.96 4.89 -10.73
N ALA A 143 -0.81 3.60 -11.05
CA ALA A 143 -1.87 2.79 -11.63
C ALA A 143 -3.09 2.73 -10.69
N PHE A 144 -2.89 2.48 -9.39
CA PHE A 144 -3.97 2.51 -8.40
C PHE A 144 -4.64 3.89 -8.31
N ASN A 145 -3.86 4.96 -8.36
CA ASN A 145 -4.39 6.33 -8.35
C ASN A 145 -5.26 6.63 -9.59
N PHE A 146 -4.89 6.11 -10.78
CA PHE A 146 -5.73 6.22 -11.98
C PHE A 146 -7.03 5.42 -11.88
N ILE A 147 -6.96 4.21 -11.32
CA ILE A 147 -8.10 3.28 -11.20
C ILE A 147 -9.08 3.75 -10.12
N ASP A 148 -8.63 4.50 -9.13
CA ASP A 148 -9.46 5.00 -8.01
C ASP A 148 -10.59 5.94 -8.48
N GLY A 149 -10.46 6.54 -9.66
CA GLY A 149 -11.54 7.30 -10.32
C GLY A 149 -12.76 6.47 -10.74
N ILE A 150 -12.68 5.13 -10.71
CA ILE A 150 -13.76 4.20 -11.06
C ILE A 150 -14.27 3.52 -9.79
N HIS A 151 -15.52 3.76 -9.42
CA HIS A 151 -16.13 3.28 -8.16
C HIS A 151 -15.87 1.78 -7.89
N GLY A 152 -15.12 1.49 -6.83
CA GLY A 152 -14.85 0.14 -6.35
C GLY A 152 -13.79 -0.65 -7.12
N LEU A 153 -13.30 -0.18 -8.26
CA LEU A 153 -12.33 -0.94 -9.07
C LEU A 153 -10.97 -1.06 -8.36
N ALA A 154 -10.47 0.03 -7.78
CA ALA A 154 -9.22 0.01 -7.02
C ALA A 154 -9.31 -0.94 -5.80
N ALA A 155 -10.43 -0.92 -5.07
CA ALA A 155 -10.68 -1.81 -3.95
C ALA A 155 -10.74 -3.28 -4.39
N SER A 156 -11.41 -3.58 -5.50
CA SER A 156 -11.49 -4.94 -6.06
C SER A 156 -10.13 -5.47 -6.48
N MET A 157 -9.33 -4.65 -7.17
CA MET A 157 -7.97 -5.02 -7.58
C MET A 157 -7.04 -5.25 -6.38
N ALA A 158 -7.12 -4.38 -5.36
CA ALA A 158 -6.38 -4.57 -4.11
C ALA A 158 -6.77 -5.88 -3.41
N LEU A 159 -8.07 -6.19 -3.35
CA LEU A 159 -8.57 -7.42 -2.73
C LEU A 159 -8.06 -8.67 -3.48
N ILE A 160 -8.11 -8.66 -4.81
CA ILE A 160 -7.59 -9.76 -5.64
C ILE A 160 -6.09 -9.93 -5.42
N ALA A 161 -5.31 -8.84 -5.44
CA ALA A 161 -3.86 -8.90 -5.24
C ALA A 161 -3.49 -9.43 -3.85
N LEU A 162 -4.16 -8.97 -2.79
CA LEU A 162 -3.93 -9.40 -1.41
C LEU A 162 -4.33 -10.86 -1.19
N THR A 163 -5.46 -11.30 -1.75
CA THR A 163 -5.90 -12.70 -1.64
C THR A 163 -4.99 -13.64 -2.40
N ALA A 164 -4.59 -13.30 -3.63
CA ALA A 164 -3.64 -14.07 -4.42
C ALA A 164 -2.27 -14.18 -3.72
N GLY A 165 -1.75 -13.08 -3.20
CA GLY A 165 -0.50 -13.05 -2.44
C GLY A 165 -0.59 -13.87 -1.15
N GLY A 166 -1.69 -13.77 -0.42
CA GLY A 166 -1.96 -14.56 0.78
C GLY A 166 -2.03 -16.06 0.51
N LEU A 167 -2.72 -16.46 -0.56
CA LEU A 167 -2.79 -17.86 -1.00
C LEU A 167 -1.41 -18.39 -1.44
N ALA A 168 -0.67 -17.63 -2.23
CA ALA A 168 0.66 -18.02 -2.69
C ALA A 168 1.64 -18.23 -1.51
N THR A 169 1.61 -17.33 -0.52
CA THR A 169 2.43 -17.47 0.69
C THR A 169 1.99 -18.63 1.56
N GLY A 170 0.69 -18.87 1.69
CA GLY A 170 0.13 -20.04 2.40
C GLY A 170 0.58 -21.35 1.77
N LEU A 171 0.43 -21.48 0.46
CA LEU A 171 0.85 -22.69 -0.28
C LEU A 171 2.37 -22.95 -0.19
N ARG A 172 3.19 -21.89 -0.24
CA ARG A 172 4.65 -22.03 -0.03
C ARG A 172 4.99 -22.56 1.36
N ARG A 173 4.32 -22.10 2.41
CA ARG A 173 4.50 -22.58 3.78
C ARG A 173 4.15 -24.05 3.92
N LEU A 174 2.98 -24.46 3.41
CA LEU A 174 2.54 -25.86 3.43
C LEU A 174 3.53 -26.78 2.70
N ARG A 175 4.01 -26.36 1.53
CA ARG A 175 5.04 -27.12 0.78
C ARG A 175 6.35 -27.26 1.54
N GLN A 176 6.78 -26.23 2.27
CA GLN A 176 8.00 -26.29 3.09
C GLN A 176 7.84 -27.21 4.32
N GLU A 177 6.64 -27.22 4.91
CA GLU A 177 6.34 -28.12 6.03
C GLU A 177 6.29 -29.59 5.58
N ASP A 178 5.73 -29.87 4.41
CA ASP A 178 5.66 -31.20 3.82
C ASP A 178 7.06 -31.74 3.47
N SER A 179 7.90 -30.90 2.85
CA SER A 179 9.30 -31.23 2.56
C SER A 179 10.10 -31.59 3.84
N ARG A 180 9.90 -30.84 4.92
CA ARG A 180 10.55 -31.14 6.21
C ARG A 180 10.06 -32.43 6.84
N ARG A 181 8.79 -32.79 6.67
CA ARG A 181 8.24 -34.06 7.20
C ARG A 181 8.75 -35.27 6.42
N GLY A 182 8.96 -35.12 5.11
CA GLY A 182 9.52 -36.20 4.27
C GLY A 182 11.01 -36.48 4.50
N GLU A 183 11.76 -35.59 5.16
CA GLU A 183 13.18 -35.81 5.49
C GLU A 183 13.38 -36.65 6.77
N TRP A 184 12.32 -36.96 7.54
CA TRP A 184 12.39 -37.70 8.81
C TRP A 184 11.74 -39.10 8.74
N GLY A 185 11.32 -39.55 7.58
CA GLY A 185 10.79 -40.89 7.29
C GLY A 185 11.68 -41.72 6.39
#